data_f0cfde42517d5743408c691c3a32fa28
#
_entry.id   f0cfde42517d5743408c691c3a32fa28
#
_cell.length_a   1.000
_cell.length_b   1.000
_cell.length_c   1.000
_cell.angle_alpha   90.00
_cell.angle_beta   90.00
_cell.angle_gamma   90.00
#
_symmetry.space_group_name_H-M   'P 1'
#
loop_
_entity.id
_entity.type
_entity.pdbx_description
1 polymer ?
#
loop_
_entity_poly.entity_id
_entity_poly.type
_entity_poly.pdbx_seq_one_letter_code
_entity_poly.pdbx_strand_id
1 'polypeptide(L)'
;MTVITRFAPSPTGHLHVGNIRAALHNWLWARKSGGKFLLRLDDTDLERSRPEYADAIRADLQWLGLAWDHEARQSDRFALYEEQFEALKASGHVYPAYETSQELELRRKVLLGRGLPPVYDRAALSLTAEEIAAHEAEGRKPHWRFKLDHEQPIVWTDLIRGEQRFDPKLLSDPVIRRADGSWLYMLPSVIDDIAMGVTHVLRGEDHVSNTATQIQMFAALRAPLPAFAHEALLTGSEGKLSKRLGSLGVAHFREMGLEPMAVLSLLARLGSSVAIEPFADVRPLIDSFDFAHFGRAPARFDEGELASLNQKIVHMLPYAAVAGRLPDGMGEAAWDAIRPNLETVAQAADWWRIVTGPFDAPEPAAEDRDFLSAAHRLLADIPFDGGEWRALTDALKAEMGRKGKALFLPLRRALTGMDHGPDMAGMLSLIGKDAALARLSSRA
;
A
#
# COMPACT_ATOMS: atom_id res chain seq x y z
N MET A 1 -14.20 -4.66 25.41
CA MET A 1 -12.75 -4.93 25.24
C MET A 1 -12.24 -4.00 24.14
N THR A 2 -11.12 -3.31 24.34
CA THR A 2 -10.55 -2.43 23.33
C THR A 2 -10.03 -3.26 22.14
N VAL A 3 -10.37 -2.88 20.94
CA VAL A 3 -9.84 -3.52 19.73
C VAL A 3 -8.35 -3.21 19.59
N ILE A 4 -7.53 -4.23 19.40
CA ILE A 4 -6.08 -4.10 19.15
C ILE A 4 -5.76 -4.92 17.91
N THR A 5 -5.30 -4.23 16.86
CA THR A 5 -4.80 -4.83 15.64
C THR A 5 -3.28 -4.62 15.54
N ARG A 6 -2.62 -5.37 14.64
CA ARG A 6 -1.20 -5.18 14.39
C ARG A 6 -0.85 -5.35 12.91
N PHE A 7 0.09 -4.57 12.44
CA PHE A 7 0.87 -4.84 11.24
C PHE A 7 2.22 -5.42 11.66
N ALA A 8 2.55 -6.59 11.15
CA ALA A 8 3.70 -7.38 11.61
C ALA A 8 4.65 -7.75 10.44
N PRO A 9 5.26 -6.75 9.78
CA PRO A 9 6.15 -7.00 8.66
C PRO A 9 7.52 -7.50 9.11
N SER A 10 8.12 -8.42 8.33
CA SER A 10 9.54 -8.75 8.49
C SER A 10 10.38 -7.71 7.71
N PRO A 11 11.37 -7.07 8.34
CA PRO A 11 12.19 -6.04 7.69
C PRO A 11 13.29 -6.68 6.82
N THR A 12 12.88 -7.51 5.84
CA THR A 12 13.75 -8.22 4.88
C THR A 12 13.68 -7.64 3.48
N GLY A 13 12.94 -6.54 3.29
CA GLY A 13 12.75 -5.83 2.03
C GLY A 13 11.78 -4.66 2.19
N HIS A 14 11.54 -3.92 1.11
CA HIS A 14 10.57 -2.84 1.07
C HIS A 14 9.13 -3.37 1.10
N LEU A 15 8.20 -2.54 1.60
CA LEU A 15 6.77 -2.86 1.55
C LEU A 15 6.27 -2.84 0.11
N HIS A 16 5.58 -3.90 -0.28
CA HIS A 16 4.84 -3.93 -1.53
C HIS A 16 3.34 -3.68 -1.31
N VAL A 17 2.61 -3.45 -2.38
CA VAL A 17 1.18 -3.08 -2.35
C VAL A 17 0.31 -4.01 -1.49
N GLY A 18 0.61 -5.31 -1.45
CA GLY A 18 -0.12 -6.26 -0.60
C GLY A 18 0.12 -6.04 0.90
N ASN A 19 1.38 -5.71 1.29
CA ASN A 19 1.70 -5.35 2.68
C ASN A 19 1.01 -4.04 3.08
N ILE A 20 1.02 -3.04 2.17
CA ILE A 20 0.39 -1.74 2.40
C ILE A 20 -1.12 -1.92 2.63
N ARG A 21 -1.80 -2.77 1.83
CA ARG A 21 -3.23 -3.06 2.02
C ARG A 21 -3.49 -3.70 3.39
N ALA A 22 -2.70 -4.70 3.78
CA ALA A 22 -2.84 -5.33 5.09
C ALA A 22 -2.61 -4.34 6.23
N ALA A 23 -1.60 -3.47 6.14
CA ALA A 23 -1.36 -2.40 7.11
C ALA A 23 -2.56 -1.44 7.21
N LEU A 24 -3.04 -0.97 6.05
CA LEU A 24 -4.19 -0.06 5.96
C LEU A 24 -5.46 -0.65 6.59
N HIS A 25 -5.80 -1.89 6.27
CA HIS A 25 -7.03 -2.50 6.77
C HIS A 25 -6.97 -2.76 8.28
N ASN A 26 -5.80 -3.17 8.82
CA ASN A 26 -5.59 -3.23 10.27
C ASN A 26 -5.76 -1.85 10.93
N TRP A 27 -5.22 -0.81 10.30
CA TRP A 27 -5.33 0.56 10.80
C TRP A 27 -6.78 1.08 10.75
N LEU A 28 -7.47 0.87 9.61
CA LEU A 28 -8.87 1.29 9.45
C LEU A 28 -9.78 0.63 10.49
N TRP A 29 -9.62 -0.68 10.72
CA TRP A 29 -10.39 -1.39 11.73
C TRP A 29 -10.13 -0.88 13.15
N ALA A 30 -8.87 -0.64 13.50
CA ALA A 30 -8.50 -0.06 14.78
C ALA A 30 -9.14 1.32 14.96
N ARG A 31 -9.02 2.21 13.96
CA ARG A 31 -9.54 3.59 14.04
C ARG A 31 -11.08 3.61 14.07
N LYS A 32 -11.75 2.80 13.26
CA LYS A 32 -13.21 2.66 13.28
C LYS A 32 -13.73 2.20 14.64
N SER A 33 -13.02 1.28 15.28
CA SER A 33 -13.41 0.70 16.56
C SER A 33 -12.97 1.53 17.79
N GLY A 34 -12.33 2.68 17.60
CA GLY A 34 -11.73 3.44 18.70
C GLY A 34 -10.62 2.68 19.43
N GLY A 35 -9.98 1.75 18.73
CA GLY A 35 -8.96 0.83 19.25
C GLY A 35 -7.53 1.29 18.99
N LYS A 36 -6.59 0.35 19.06
CA LYS A 36 -5.15 0.59 18.86
C LYS A 36 -4.63 -0.19 17.67
N PHE A 37 -3.72 0.43 16.93
CA PHE A 37 -2.95 -0.15 15.84
C PHE A 37 -1.48 -0.26 16.24
N LEU A 38 -0.92 -1.47 16.20
CA LEU A 38 0.46 -1.74 16.60
C LEU A 38 1.33 -1.99 15.36
N LEU A 39 2.56 -1.51 15.39
CA LEU A 39 3.63 -1.92 14.47
C LEU A 39 4.53 -2.91 15.20
N ARG A 40 4.64 -4.14 14.69
CA ARG A 40 5.59 -5.14 15.20
C ARG A 40 6.54 -5.53 14.09
N LEU A 41 7.82 -5.27 14.27
CA LEU A 41 8.84 -5.72 13.32
C LEU A 41 9.20 -7.18 13.63
N ASP A 42 8.78 -8.10 12.75
CA ASP A 42 9.01 -9.53 12.90
C ASP A 42 10.41 -9.87 12.31
N ASP A 43 11.45 -9.56 13.09
CA ASP A 43 12.87 -9.60 12.73
C ASP A 43 13.61 -10.77 13.38
N THR A 44 12.95 -11.90 13.61
CA THR A 44 13.59 -13.14 14.15
C THR A 44 14.64 -13.72 13.22
N ASP A 45 14.57 -13.46 11.92
CA ASP A 45 15.59 -13.80 10.93
C ASP A 45 16.64 -12.69 10.88
N LEU A 46 17.63 -12.77 11.78
CA LEU A 46 18.66 -11.74 11.94
C LEU A 46 19.59 -11.61 10.72
N GLU A 47 19.72 -12.66 9.90
CA GLU A 47 20.56 -12.62 8.71
C GLU A 47 19.95 -11.79 7.58
N ARG A 48 18.62 -11.86 7.41
CA ARG A 48 17.90 -11.14 6.35
C ARG A 48 17.31 -9.82 6.79
N SER A 49 17.08 -9.63 8.09
CA SER A 49 16.54 -8.39 8.63
C SER A 49 17.59 -7.28 8.62
N ARG A 50 17.22 -6.12 8.10
CA ARG A 50 18.10 -4.95 7.98
C ARG A 50 17.47 -3.73 8.64
N PRO A 51 18.25 -2.91 9.39
CA PRO A 51 17.76 -1.67 9.97
C PRO A 51 17.17 -0.73 8.92
N GLU A 52 17.79 -0.66 7.72
CA GLU A 52 17.35 0.21 6.63
C GLU A 52 15.93 -0.14 6.15
N TYR A 53 15.56 -1.42 6.14
CA TYR A 53 14.20 -1.83 5.81
C TYR A 53 13.21 -1.53 6.94
N ALA A 54 13.64 -1.62 8.19
CA ALA A 54 12.81 -1.22 9.33
C ALA A 54 12.51 0.29 9.28
N ASP A 55 13.50 1.13 8.96
CA ASP A 55 13.33 2.56 8.80
C ASP A 55 12.48 2.90 7.57
N ALA A 56 12.65 2.18 6.46
CA ALA A 56 11.81 2.33 5.29
C ALA A 56 10.33 2.00 5.59
N ILE A 57 10.05 0.92 6.35
CA ILE A 57 8.68 0.58 6.78
C ILE A 57 8.05 1.71 7.57
N ARG A 58 8.77 2.30 8.53
CA ARG A 58 8.28 3.46 9.32
C ARG A 58 8.00 4.66 8.43
N ALA A 59 8.95 5.01 7.56
CA ALA A 59 8.81 6.12 6.63
C ALA A 59 7.63 5.94 5.67
N ASP A 60 7.39 4.72 5.21
CA ASP A 60 6.28 4.38 4.33
C ASP A 60 4.93 4.52 5.04
N LEU A 61 4.80 3.99 6.25
CA LEU A 61 3.59 4.15 7.06
C LEU A 61 3.33 5.62 7.42
N GLN A 62 4.37 6.39 7.75
CA GLN A 62 4.27 7.83 8.02
C GLN A 62 3.79 8.60 6.79
N TRP A 63 4.34 8.31 5.62
CA TRP A 63 3.90 8.95 4.38
C TRP A 63 2.43 8.65 4.06
N LEU A 64 1.98 7.43 4.34
CA LEU A 64 0.59 7.03 4.19
C LEU A 64 -0.32 7.62 5.28
N GLY A 65 0.22 8.26 6.32
CA GLY A 65 -0.56 8.74 7.45
C GLY A 65 -1.08 7.64 8.39
N LEU A 66 -0.51 6.43 8.32
CA LEU A 66 -0.89 5.27 9.14
C LEU A 66 -0.11 5.27 10.46
N ALA A 67 -0.39 6.24 11.31
CA ALA A 67 0.25 6.34 12.63
C ALA A 67 -0.11 5.15 13.53
N TRP A 68 0.90 4.56 14.19
CA TRP A 68 0.75 3.46 15.13
C TRP A 68 0.82 3.93 16.59
N ASP A 69 0.13 3.21 17.45
CA ASP A 69 0.01 3.56 18.89
C ASP A 69 1.14 2.96 19.73
N HIS A 70 1.74 1.86 19.28
CA HIS A 70 2.86 1.20 19.91
C HIS A 70 3.71 0.46 18.89
N GLU A 71 5.01 0.40 19.15
CA GLU A 71 5.97 -0.34 18.33
C GLU A 71 6.72 -1.36 19.17
N ALA A 72 7.00 -2.54 18.57
CA ALA A 72 7.83 -3.58 19.17
C ALA A 72 8.68 -4.27 18.09
N ARG A 73 9.78 -4.89 18.54
CA ARG A 73 10.64 -5.74 17.72
C ARG A 73 10.70 -7.14 18.33
N GLN A 74 10.64 -8.16 17.50
CA GLN A 74 10.74 -9.55 17.96
C GLN A 74 12.12 -9.88 18.50
N SER A 75 13.18 -9.33 17.91
CA SER A 75 14.56 -9.53 18.38
C SER A 75 14.80 -9.05 19.82
N ASP A 76 14.03 -8.09 20.33
CA ASP A 76 14.12 -7.60 21.71
C ASP A 76 13.39 -8.52 22.71
N ARG A 77 12.70 -9.57 22.23
CA ARG A 77 11.76 -10.37 23.03
C ARG A 77 12.14 -11.84 23.16
N PHE A 78 13.35 -12.21 22.74
CA PHE A 78 13.80 -13.61 22.77
C PHE A 78 13.73 -14.25 24.16
N ALA A 79 13.94 -13.49 25.24
CA ALA A 79 13.81 -14.00 26.61
C ALA A 79 12.38 -14.48 26.90
N LEU A 80 11.35 -13.73 26.43
CA LEU A 80 9.95 -14.12 26.57
C LEU A 80 9.65 -15.40 25.77
N TYR A 81 10.21 -15.52 24.56
CA TYR A 81 10.02 -16.72 23.74
C TYR A 81 10.65 -17.94 24.39
N GLU A 82 11.83 -17.80 24.99
CA GLU A 82 12.50 -18.88 25.73
C GLU A 82 11.67 -19.34 26.93
N GLU A 83 11.14 -18.41 27.73
CA GLU A 83 10.26 -18.71 28.87
C GLU A 83 9.04 -19.53 28.44
N GLN A 84 8.32 -19.07 27.42
CA GLN A 84 7.12 -19.73 26.93
C GLN A 84 7.45 -21.08 26.24
N PHE A 85 8.57 -21.17 25.57
CA PHE A 85 9.06 -22.41 24.97
C PHE A 85 9.35 -23.49 26.06
N GLU A 86 10.06 -23.14 27.14
CA GLU A 86 10.32 -24.07 28.22
C GLU A 86 9.04 -24.51 28.94
N ALA A 87 8.05 -23.62 29.08
CA ALA A 87 6.73 -23.97 29.61
C ALA A 87 5.99 -24.95 28.70
N LEU A 88 6.01 -24.74 27.37
CA LEU A 88 5.41 -25.65 26.40
C LEU A 88 6.14 -27.01 26.34
N LYS A 89 7.44 -27.02 26.50
CA LYS A 89 8.24 -28.24 26.58
C LYS A 89 7.91 -29.04 27.85
N ALA A 90 7.84 -28.37 29.02
CA ALA A 90 7.46 -29.00 30.27
C ALA A 90 6.05 -29.59 30.26
N SER A 91 5.12 -28.98 29.50
CA SER A 91 3.74 -29.45 29.31
C SER A 91 3.58 -30.51 28.20
N GLY A 92 4.66 -30.90 27.52
CA GLY A 92 4.64 -31.91 26.47
C GLY A 92 4.07 -31.45 25.11
N HIS A 93 3.90 -30.13 24.92
CA HIS A 93 3.46 -29.56 23.65
C HIS A 93 4.60 -29.32 22.66
N VAL A 94 5.84 -29.49 23.09
CA VAL A 94 7.04 -29.31 22.25
C VAL A 94 7.96 -30.51 22.43
N TYR A 95 8.52 -31.00 21.35
CA TYR A 95 9.43 -32.15 21.34
C TYR A 95 10.62 -31.93 20.40
N PRO A 96 11.79 -32.56 20.73
CA PRO A 96 12.98 -32.50 19.89
C PRO A 96 12.85 -33.41 18.68
N ALA A 97 13.44 -33.00 17.56
CA ALA A 97 13.54 -33.79 16.34
C ALA A 97 14.95 -33.60 15.74
N TYR A 98 15.55 -34.66 15.24
CA TYR A 98 16.96 -34.70 14.86
C TYR A 98 17.19 -34.87 13.35
N GLU A 99 16.12 -34.94 12.55
CA GLU A 99 16.21 -35.03 11.11
C GLU A 99 16.86 -33.78 10.51
N THR A 100 17.76 -34.00 9.59
CA THR A 100 18.39 -32.94 8.80
C THR A 100 17.42 -32.40 7.74
N SER A 101 17.67 -31.20 7.25
CA SER A 101 16.90 -30.63 6.15
C SER A 101 16.88 -31.51 4.90
N GLN A 102 17.99 -32.25 4.63
CA GLN A 102 18.09 -33.17 3.49
C GLN A 102 17.18 -34.38 3.69
N GLU A 103 17.19 -34.99 4.89
CA GLU A 103 16.33 -36.12 5.23
C GLU A 103 14.83 -35.74 5.13
N LEU A 104 14.46 -34.58 5.65
CA LEU A 104 13.08 -34.06 5.56
C LEU A 104 12.66 -33.81 4.12
N GLU A 105 13.53 -33.22 3.29
CA GLU A 105 13.23 -32.96 1.88
C GLU A 105 13.12 -34.27 1.08
N LEU A 106 13.95 -35.26 1.38
CA LEU A 106 13.84 -36.59 0.77
C LEU A 106 12.52 -37.27 1.10
N ARG A 107 12.12 -37.27 2.38
CA ARG A 107 10.80 -37.81 2.81
C ARG A 107 9.64 -37.07 2.11
N ARG A 108 9.73 -35.76 2.03
CA ARG A 108 8.75 -34.93 1.30
C ARG A 108 8.62 -35.34 -0.16
N LYS A 109 9.74 -35.51 -0.86
CA LYS A 109 9.76 -35.96 -2.27
C LYS A 109 9.16 -37.34 -2.45
N VAL A 110 9.45 -38.29 -1.54
CA VAL A 110 8.90 -39.66 -1.56
C VAL A 110 7.38 -39.63 -1.40
N LEU A 111 6.85 -38.84 -0.45
CA LEU A 111 5.40 -38.71 -0.25
C LEU A 111 4.72 -38.11 -1.49
N LEU A 112 5.26 -37.01 -2.03
CA LEU A 112 4.74 -36.37 -3.25
C LEU A 112 4.80 -37.33 -4.46
N GLY A 113 5.88 -38.11 -4.61
CA GLY A 113 5.99 -39.11 -5.67
C GLY A 113 4.97 -40.25 -5.56
N ARG A 114 4.43 -40.49 -4.37
CA ARG A 114 3.33 -41.44 -4.11
C ARG A 114 1.94 -40.81 -4.18
N GLY A 115 1.82 -39.54 -4.51
CA GLY A 115 0.57 -38.79 -4.50
C GLY A 115 -0.01 -38.53 -3.10
N LEU A 116 0.80 -38.64 -2.06
CA LEU A 116 0.41 -38.41 -0.68
C LEU A 116 0.77 -36.96 -0.24
N PRO A 117 -0.04 -36.37 0.65
CA PRO A 117 0.31 -35.05 1.22
C PRO A 117 1.62 -35.14 1.99
N PRO A 118 2.52 -34.14 1.86
CA PRO A 118 3.84 -34.17 2.48
C PRO A 118 3.80 -33.79 3.96
N VAL A 119 3.00 -34.56 4.73
CA VAL A 119 2.84 -34.36 6.19
C VAL A 119 3.99 -35.05 6.91
N TYR A 120 4.55 -34.40 7.92
CA TYR A 120 5.56 -34.99 8.79
C TYR A 120 4.98 -36.15 9.61
N ASP A 121 5.64 -37.30 9.57
CA ASP A 121 5.18 -38.58 10.13
C ASP A 121 5.35 -38.71 11.66
N ARG A 122 5.87 -37.68 12.31
CA ARG A 122 6.14 -37.66 13.76
C ARG A 122 7.17 -38.69 14.22
N ALA A 123 8.06 -39.14 13.33
CA ALA A 123 9.03 -40.17 13.65
C ALA A 123 9.85 -39.85 14.92
N ALA A 124 10.15 -38.57 15.16
CA ALA A 124 10.88 -38.14 16.34
C ALA A 124 10.16 -38.44 17.68
N LEU A 125 8.83 -38.61 17.69
CA LEU A 125 8.10 -39.00 18.91
C LEU A 125 8.31 -40.49 19.28
N SER A 126 8.85 -41.29 18.40
CA SER A 126 9.13 -42.73 18.62
C SER A 126 10.57 -43.00 18.94
N LEU A 127 11.44 -41.97 18.99
CA LEU A 127 12.85 -42.14 19.33
C LEU A 127 13.01 -42.61 20.76
N THR A 128 13.85 -43.65 20.95
CA THR A 128 14.26 -44.11 22.28
C THR A 128 15.30 -43.19 22.88
N ALA A 129 15.53 -43.31 24.19
CA ALA A 129 16.57 -42.54 24.87
C ALA A 129 17.99 -42.87 24.33
N GLU A 130 18.21 -44.11 23.92
CA GLU A 130 19.47 -44.57 23.30
C GLU A 130 19.68 -43.91 21.93
N GLU A 131 18.65 -43.85 21.10
CA GLU A 131 18.70 -43.17 19.78
C GLU A 131 18.94 -41.67 19.93
N ILE A 132 18.26 -41.03 20.87
CA ILE A 132 18.51 -39.62 21.18
C ILE A 132 19.95 -39.40 21.60
N ALA A 133 20.46 -40.20 22.56
CA ALA A 133 21.85 -40.13 23.00
C ALA A 133 22.86 -40.37 21.86
N ALA A 134 22.56 -41.30 20.93
CA ALA A 134 23.37 -41.51 19.76
C ALA A 134 23.44 -40.29 18.83
N HIS A 135 22.32 -39.64 18.55
CA HIS A 135 22.27 -38.39 17.77
C HIS A 135 23.08 -37.27 18.43
N GLU A 136 22.95 -37.12 19.76
CA GLU A 136 23.70 -36.12 20.51
C GLU A 136 25.20 -36.41 20.53
N ALA A 137 25.58 -37.68 20.65
CA ALA A 137 26.97 -38.13 20.57
C ALA A 137 27.61 -37.89 19.18
N GLU A 138 26.81 -37.94 18.12
CA GLU A 138 27.19 -37.54 16.77
C GLU A 138 27.27 -36.00 16.59
N GLY A 139 26.98 -35.24 17.63
CA GLY A 139 26.96 -33.75 17.59
C GLY A 139 25.73 -33.14 16.92
N ARG A 140 24.71 -33.94 16.68
CA ARG A 140 23.43 -33.42 16.13
C ARG A 140 22.72 -32.64 17.23
N LYS A 141 22.30 -31.40 16.89
CA LYS A 141 21.43 -30.59 17.74
C LYS A 141 19.99 -30.75 17.28
N PRO A 142 19.03 -30.87 18.22
CA PRO A 142 17.63 -30.95 17.84
C PRO A 142 17.12 -29.63 17.27
N HIS A 143 16.26 -29.71 16.27
CA HIS A 143 15.27 -28.71 16.01
C HIS A 143 14.00 -29.06 16.83
N TRP A 144 13.16 -28.08 17.10
CA TRP A 144 12.02 -28.26 17.98
C TRP A 144 10.71 -28.08 17.25
N ARG A 145 9.78 -29.02 17.46
CA ARG A 145 8.46 -29.02 16.84
C ARG A 145 7.37 -28.82 17.87
N PHE A 146 6.35 -28.06 17.49
CA PHE A 146 5.11 -27.97 18.26
C PHE A 146 4.23 -29.18 17.91
N LYS A 147 3.77 -29.91 18.91
CA LYS A 147 2.95 -31.11 18.79
C LYS A 147 1.48 -30.72 18.62
N LEU A 148 0.94 -30.91 17.44
CA LEU A 148 -0.48 -30.69 17.18
C LEU A 148 -1.31 -31.79 17.83
N ASP A 149 -2.48 -31.43 18.41
CA ASP A 149 -3.51 -32.37 18.75
C ASP A 149 -4.24 -32.82 17.46
N HIS A 150 -4.25 -34.13 17.22
CA HIS A 150 -4.88 -34.73 16.04
C HIS A 150 -6.29 -35.28 16.28
N GLU A 151 -6.79 -35.19 17.53
CA GLU A 151 -8.06 -35.83 17.91
C GLU A 151 -9.27 -35.04 17.45
N GLN A 152 -9.17 -33.71 17.41
CA GLN A 152 -10.28 -32.83 17.10
C GLN A 152 -9.99 -31.95 15.89
N PRO A 153 -10.97 -31.76 14.98
CA PRO A 153 -10.84 -30.80 13.89
C PRO A 153 -10.68 -29.37 14.44
N ILE A 154 -9.87 -28.58 13.75
CA ILE A 154 -9.66 -27.18 14.07
C ILE A 154 -10.70 -26.36 13.32
N VAL A 155 -11.57 -25.65 14.04
CA VAL A 155 -12.67 -24.86 13.46
C VAL A 155 -12.64 -23.46 14.02
N TRP A 156 -12.77 -22.44 13.14
CA TRP A 156 -13.01 -21.05 13.55
C TRP A 156 -13.85 -20.32 12.51
N THR A 157 -14.44 -19.22 12.90
CA THR A 157 -15.11 -18.30 11.99
C THR A 157 -14.18 -17.17 11.62
N ASP A 158 -13.79 -17.11 10.34
CA ASP A 158 -13.02 -16.01 9.79
C ASP A 158 -13.94 -14.87 9.38
N LEU A 159 -13.57 -13.63 9.70
CA LEU A 159 -14.41 -12.44 9.47
C LEU A 159 -14.67 -12.16 7.97
N ILE A 160 -13.79 -12.63 7.07
CA ILE A 160 -13.94 -12.48 5.63
C ILE A 160 -14.33 -13.80 4.97
N ARG A 161 -13.68 -14.90 5.37
CA ARG A 161 -13.82 -16.20 4.69
C ARG A 161 -14.93 -17.08 5.27
N GLY A 162 -15.53 -16.68 6.41
CA GLY A 162 -16.54 -17.46 7.11
C GLY A 162 -15.96 -18.70 7.80
N GLU A 163 -16.76 -19.73 7.99
CA GLU A 163 -16.31 -20.95 8.67
C GLU A 163 -15.12 -21.60 7.95
N GLN A 164 -14.05 -21.84 8.69
CA GLN A 164 -12.86 -22.56 8.29
C GLN A 164 -12.75 -23.83 9.11
N ARG A 165 -12.41 -24.96 8.44
CA ARG A 165 -12.30 -26.27 9.08
C ARG A 165 -11.08 -27.00 8.54
N PHE A 166 -10.21 -27.42 9.44
CA PHE A 166 -9.00 -28.18 9.12
C PHE A 166 -8.96 -29.50 9.87
N ASP A 167 -8.56 -30.56 9.18
CA ASP A 167 -8.16 -31.81 9.81
C ASP A 167 -6.68 -31.69 10.23
N PRO A 168 -6.37 -31.68 11.53
CA PRO A 168 -4.99 -31.53 12.00
C PRO A 168 -4.08 -32.70 11.57
N LYS A 169 -4.63 -33.86 11.21
CA LYS A 169 -3.88 -35.01 10.66
C LYS A 169 -3.25 -34.70 9.30
N LEU A 170 -3.79 -33.70 8.59
CA LEU A 170 -3.26 -33.24 7.30
C LEU A 170 -2.26 -32.07 7.47
N LEU A 171 -1.97 -31.66 8.69
CA LEU A 171 -0.98 -30.64 9.02
C LEU A 171 0.27 -31.29 9.62
N SER A 172 1.45 -30.78 9.25
CA SER A 172 2.70 -31.16 9.90
C SER A 172 2.85 -30.44 11.22
N ASP A 173 3.37 -31.12 12.24
CA ASP A 173 3.85 -30.46 13.45
C ASP A 173 4.93 -29.42 13.03
N PRO A 174 4.68 -28.11 13.22
CA PRO A 174 5.58 -27.10 12.71
C PRO A 174 6.91 -27.08 13.47
N VAL A 175 7.99 -26.83 12.78
CA VAL A 175 9.25 -26.45 13.44
C VAL A 175 9.08 -25.05 13.99
N ILE A 176 9.31 -24.86 15.27
CA ILE A 176 9.22 -23.58 15.96
C ILE A 176 10.59 -22.98 16.30
N ARG A 177 11.60 -23.85 16.43
CA ARG A 177 12.99 -23.47 16.70
C ARG A 177 13.94 -24.37 15.90
N ARG A 178 14.90 -23.78 15.22
CA ARG A 178 15.91 -24.54 14.46
C ARG A 178 17.01 -25.09 15.36
N ALA A 179 17.81 -26.00 14.81
CA ALA A 179 18.95 -26.60 15.51
C ALA A 179 20.07 -25.60 15.87
N ASP A 180 20.17 -24.48 15.17
CA ASP A 180 21.04 -23.36 15.49
C ASP A 180 20.52 -22.45 16.61
N GLY A 181 19.31 -22.73 17.12
CA GLY A 181 18.65 -21.97 18.16
C GLY A 181 17.77 -20.83 17.64
N SER A 182 17.74 -20.55 16.34
CA SER A 182 16.94 -19.47 15.76
C SER A 182 15.44 -19.79 15.81
N TRP A 183 14.64 -18.77 16.07
CA TRP A 183 13.18 -18.87 16.12
C TRP A 183 12.57 -18.85 14.71
N LEU A 184 11.54 -19.66 14.52
CA LEU A 184 10.65 -19.56 13.36
C LEU A 184 9.36 -18.83 13.74
N TYR A 185 8.82 -18.06 12.80
CA TYR A 185 7.85 -17.00 13.05
C TYR A 185 6.56 -17.44 13.79
N MET A 186 6.14 -18.70 13.66
CA MET A 186 4.83 -19.13 14.16
C MET A 186 4.66 -18.94 15.69
N LEU A 187 5.59 -19.46 16.47
CA LEU A 187 5.51 -19.37 17.92
C LEU A 187 5.76 -17.96 18.46
N PRO A 188 6.82 -17.23 18.04
CA PRO A 188 7.00 -15.83 18.40
C PRO A 188 5.79 -14.96 18.08
N SER A 189 5.17 -15.15 16.92
CA SER A 189 3.98 -14.39 16.52
C SER A 189 2.79 -14.59 17.48
N VAL A 190 2.55 -15.84 17.92
CA VAL A 190 1.48 -16.15 18.89
C VAL A 190 1.80 -15.57 20.25
N ILE A 191 3.02 -15.75 20.74
CA ILE A 191 3.44 -15.23 22.05
C ILE A 191 3.29 -13.71 22.09
N ASP A 192 3.70 -13.03 21.05
CA ASP A 192 3.58 -11.59 20.94
C ASP A 192 2.13 -11.12 20.82
N ASP A 193 1.31 -11.77 20.01
CA ASP A 193 -0.11 -11.45 19.90
C ASP A 193 -0.81 -11.58 21.26
N ILE A 194 -0.44 -12.59 22.08
CA ILE A 194 -0.91 -12.76 23.46
C ILE A 194 -0.41 -11.63 24.35
N ALA A 195 0.90 -11.41 24.38
CA ALA A 195 1.53 -10.45 25.29
C ALA A 195 1.15 -8.99 25.00
N MET A 196 0.85 -8.68 23.75
CA MET A 196 0.41 -7.35 23.31
C MET A 196 -1.13 -7.19 23.37
N GLY A 197 -1.87 -8.24 23.72
CA GLY A 197 -3.32 -8.21 23.82
C GLY A 197 -4.01 -8.02 22.47
N VAL A 198 -3.43 -8.54 21.40
CA VAL A 198 -4.01 -8.45 20.05
C VAL A 198 -5.36 -9.16 20.02
N THR A 199 -6.39 -8.45 19.58
CA THR A 199 -7.76 -8.96 19.54
C THR A 199 -8.20 -9.36 18.14
N HIS A 200 -7.54 -8.80 17.10
CA HIS A 200 -7.86 -9.09 15.70
C HIS A 200 -6.56 -9.27 14.91
N VAL A 201 -6.51 -10.36 14.16
CA VAL A 201 -5.40 -10.73 13.28
C VAL A 201 -5.88 -10.68 11.84
N LEU A 202 -5.60 -9.57 11.17
CA LEU A 202 -5.89 -9.38 9.76
C LEU A 202 -4.61 -9.56 8.93
N ARG A 203 -4.66 -10.41 7.90
CA ARG A 203 -3.50 -10.75 7.05
C ARG A 203 -3.91 -11.40 5.72
N GLY A 204 -2.96 -11.73 4.86
CA GLY A 204 -3.22 -12.42 3.59
C GLY A 204 -3.72 -13.86 3.78
N GLU A 205 -4.51 -14.36 2.84
CA GLU A 205 -5.11 -15.71 2.85
C GLU A 205 -4.09 -16.85 2.76
N ASP A 206 -2.86 -16.56 2.33
CA ASP A 206 -1.74 -17.50 2.34
C ASP A 206 -1.37 -17.98 3.75
N HIS A 207 -1.85 -17.27 4.79
CA HIS A 207 -1.69 -17.64 6.19
C HIS A 207 -2.86 -18.43 6.80
N VAL A 208 -3.89 -18.79 6.04
CA VAL A 208 -5.07 -19.52 6.58
C VAL A 208 -4.67 -20.85 7.23
N SER A 209 -3.80 -21.64 6.59
CA SER A 209 -3.31 -22.89 7.17
C SER A 209 -2.44 -22.67 8.42
N ASN A 210 -1.70 -21.56 8.47
CA ASN A 210 -0.93 -21.19 9.64
C ASN A 210 -1.83 -20.85 10.83
N THR A 211 -2.99 -20.24 10.57
CA THR A 211 -3.99 -19.94 11.61
C THR A 211 -4.49 -21.21 12.29
N ALA A 212 -4.75 -22.28 11.54
CA ALA A 212 -5.15 -23.56 12.12
C ALA A 212 -4.11 -24.05 13.17
N THR A 213 -2.83 -23.99 12.81
CA THR A 213 -1.74 -24.36 13.72
C THR A 213 -1.63 -23.41 14.92
N GLN A 214 -1.74 -22.10 14.67
CA GLN A 214 -1.62 -21.08 15.72
C GLN A 214 -2.77 -21.14 16.73
N ILE A 215 -3.99 -21.53 16.32
CA ILE A 215 -5.12 -21.76 17.23
C ILE A 215 -4.75 -22.77 18.32
N GLN A 216 -4.08 -23.87 17.96
CA GLN A 216 -3.62 -24.85 18.94
C GLN A 216 -2.48 -24.30 19.82
N MET A 217 -1.64 -23.42 19.30
CA MET A 217 -0.63 -22.75 20.12
C MET A 217 -1.25 -21.81 21.15
N PHE A 218 -2.28 -21.03 20.76
CA PHE A 218 -3.05 -20.21 21.71
C PHE A 218 -3.66 -21.06 22.83
N ALA A 219 -4.25 -22.21 22.46
CA ALA A 219 -4.84 -23.14 23.43
C ALA A 219 -3.79 -23.73 24.38
N ALA A 220 -2.62 -24.14 23.87
CA ALA A 220 -1.51 -24.67 24.67
C ALA A 220 -0.95 -23.63 25.65
N LEU A 221 -0.95 -22.36 25.25
CA LEU A 221 -0.56 -21.20 26.08
C LEU A 221 -1.71 -20.69 26.96
N ARG A 222 -2.89 -21.33 26.93
CA ARG A 222 -4.09 -20.97 27.71
C ARG A 222 -4.53 -19.53 27.51
N ALA A 223 -4.36 -19.01 26.31
CA ALA A 223 -4.71 -17.64 25.97
C ALA A 223 -6.03 -17.58 25.16
N PRO A 224 -6.78 -16.47 25.25
CA PRO A 224 -7.94 -16.25 24.42
C PRO A 224 -7.55 -16.13 22.96
N LEU A 225 -8.41 -16.66 22.06
CA LEU A 225 -8.20 -16.54 20.62
C LEU A 225 -8.56 -15.12 20.15
N PRO A 226 -7.73 -14.49 19.29
CA PRO A 226 -8.14 -13.31 18.56
C PRO A 226 -9.15 -13.67 17.47
N ALA A 227 -9.92 -12.70 16.99
CA ALA A 227 -10.67 -12.83 15.76
C ALA A 227 -9.70 -12.80 14.56
N PHE A 228 -9.93 -13.67 13.59
CA PHE A 228 -9.10 -13.75 12.38
C PHE A 228 -9.83 -13.22 11.16
N ALA A 229 -9.12 -12.53 10.27
CA ALA A 229 -9.59 -12.08 8.98
C ALA A 229 -8.50 -12.32 7.92
N HIS A 230 -8.82 -13.11 6.89
CA HIS A 230 -7.87 -13.44 5.84
C HIS A 230 -8.32 -12.88 4.50
N GLU A 231 -7.57 -11.90 4.01
CA GLU A 231 -7.83 -11.22 2.75
C GLU A 231 -7.34 -12.04 1.56
N ALA A 232 -8.12 -12.04 0.48
CA ALA A 232 -7.69 -12.58 -0.80
C ALA A 232 -6.42 -11.87 -1.28
N LEU A 233 -5.53 -12.61 -1.94
CA LEU A 233 -4.28 -12.05 -2.46
C LEU A 233 -4.56 -11.03 -3.57
N LEU A 234 -3.63 -10.07 -3.73
CA LEU A 234 -3.64 -9.18 -4.88
C LEU A 234 -3.01 -9.87 -6.10
N THR A 235 -3.58 -9.62 -7.26
CA THR A 235 -3.02 -10.04 -8.56
C THR A 235 -2.71 -8.81 -9.42
N GLY A 236 -1.74 -8.93 -10.30
CA GLY A 236 -1.46 -7.90 -11.31
C GLY A 236 -2.29 -8.07 -12.57
N SER A 237 -2.15 -7.14 -13.50
CA SER A 237 -2.84 -7.14 -14.81
C SER A 237 -2.56 -8.40 -15.65
N GLU A 238 -1.44 -9.08 -15.43
CA GLU A 238 -1.02 -10.29 -16.17
C GLU A 238 -1.20 -11.61 -15.38
N GLY A 239 -2.06 -11.64 -14.35
CA GLY A 239 -2.42 -12.82 -13.59
C GLY A 239 -1.70 -12.99 -12.25
N LYS A 240 -0.54 -13.59 -12.14
CA LYS A 240 0.20 -13.69 -10.86
C LYS A 240 0.84 -12.34 -10.51
N LEU A 241 0.90 -12.02 -9.22
CA LEU A 241 1.80 -10.97 -8.71
C LEU A 241 3.20 -11.26 -9.26
N SER A 242 3.47 -10.74 -10.44
CA SER A 242 4.76 -10.88 -11.09
C SER A 242 5.82 -10.21 -10.21
N LYS A 243 7.08 -10.51 -10.44
CA LYS A 243 8.21 -9.80 -9.80
C LYS A 243 8.08 -8.26 -9.87
N ARG A 244 7.27 -7.74 -10.79
CA ARG A 244 6.92 -6.31 -10.93
C ARG A 244 6.06 -5.77 -9.78
N LEU A 245 5.02 -6.49 -9.31
CA LEU A 245 4.21 -6.03 -8.18
C LEU A 245 4.97 -6.11 -6.84
N GLY A 246 5.97 -6.97 -6.73
CA GLY A 246 6.90 -6.97 -5.61
C GLY A 246 7.80 -5.72 -5.56
N SER A 247 7.90 -4.97 -6.67
CA SER A 247 8.60 -3.68 -6.73
C SER A 247 7.66 -2.46 -6.58
N LEU A 248 6.33 -2.66 -6.64
CA LEU A 248 5.35 -1.60 -6.45
C LEU A 248 5.14 -1.34 -4.96
N GLY A 249 5.87 -0.40 -4.45
CA GLY A 249 5.83 0.04 -3.06
C GLY A 249 5.69 1.55 -2.94
N VAL A 250 5.70 2.04 -1.70
CA VAL A 250 5.52 3.47 -1.40
C VAL A 250 6.59 4.34 -2.08
N ALA A 251 7.84 3.88 -2.14
CA ALA A 251 8.91 4.61 -2.82
C ALA A 251 8.56 4.90 -4.28
N HIS A 252 8.09 3.88 -5.01
CA HIS A 252 7.63 4.03 -6.39
C HIS A 252 6.45 5.01 -6.51
N PHE A 253 5.47 4.93 -5.62
CA PHE A 253 4.32 5.85 -5.63
C PHE A 253 4.73 7.31 -5.38
N ARG A 254 5.71 7.53 -4.50
CA ARG A 254 6.30 8.86 -4.27
C ARG A 254 7.03 9.39 -5.51
N GLU A 255 7.81 8.55 -6.17
CA GLU A 255 8.53 8.90 -7.42
C GLU A 255 7.56 9.28 -8.54
N MET A 256 6.42 8.60 -8.62
CA MET A 256 5.34 8.95 -9.55
C MET A 256 4.60 10.25 -9.16
N GLY A 257 4.87 10.84 -8.02
CA GLY A 257 4.19 12.03 -7.52
C GLY A 257 2.74 11.79 -7.08
N LEU A 258 2.41 10.54 -6.68
CA LEU A 258 1.07 10.21 -6.22
C LEU A 258 0.80 10.75 -4.82
N GLU A 259 -0.46 11.12 -4.58
CA GLU A 259 -0.93 11.51 -3.26
C GLU A 259 -1.18 10.26 -2.38
N PRO A 260 -0.82 10.29 -1.09
CA PRO A 260 -1.11 9.18 -0.18
C PRO A 260 -2.57 8.74 -0.22
N MET A 261 -3.50 9.71 -0.28
CA MET A 261 -4.92 9.43 -0.33
C MET A 261 -5.38 8.69 -1.59
N ALA A 262 -4.64 8.76 -2.71
CA ALA A 262 -4.94 7.96 -3.89
C ALA A 262 -4.67 6.47 -3.62
N VAL A 263 -3.53 6.17 -2.98
CA VAL A 263 -3.17 4.82 -2.58
C VAL A 263 -4.16 4.27 -1.55
N LEU A 264 -4.50 5.07 -0.53
CA LEU A 264 -5.44 4.69 0.51
C LEU A 264 -6.85 4.48 -0.04
N SER A 265 -7.36 5.37 -0.90
CA SER A 265 -8.69 5.26 -1.50
C SER A 265 -8.85 4.01 -2.34
N LEU A 266 -7.80 3.65 -3.12
CA LEU A 266 -7.80 2.42 -3.91
C LEU A 266 -7.75 1.20 -3.00
N LEU A 267 -6.74 1.09 -2.16
CA LEU A 267 -6.45 -0.13 -1.39
C LEU A 267 -7.51 -0.41 -0.31
N ALA A 268 -8.13 0.62 0.27
CA ALA A 268 -9.18 0.43 1.27
C ALA A 268 -10.41 -0.30 0.72
N ARG A 269 -10.66 -0.24 -0.58
CA ARG A 269 -11.85 -0.82 -1.22
C ARG A 269 -11.55 -1.90 -2.25
N LEU A 270 -10.27 -2.10 -2.56
CA LEU A 270 -9.84 -3.10 -3.53
C LEU A 270 -10.16 -4.53 -3.04
N GLY A 271 -10.98 -5.25 -3.80
CA GLY A 271 -11.47 -6.58 -3.43
C GLY A 271 -12.73 -6.57 -2.56
N SER A 272 -13.33 -5.40 -2.34
CA SER A 272 -14.62 -5.24 -1.67
C SER A 272 -15.77 -5.03 -2.66
N SER A 273 -17.01 -5.11 -2.17
CA SER A 273 -18.23 -4.76 -2.92
C SER A 273 -18.51 -3.25 -2.96
N VAL A 274 -17.70 -2.44 -2.27
CA VAL A 274 -17.87 -0.99 -2.21
C VAL A 274 -17.12 -0.35 -3.37
N ALA A 275 -17.75 0.62 -4.03
CA ALA A 275 -17.14 1.31 -5.17
C ALA A 275 -15.87 2.07 -4.76
N ILE A 276 -14.83 2.02 -5.63
CA ILE A 276 -13.62 2.80 -5.46
C ILE A 276 -13.91 4.23 -5.90
N GLU A 277 -13.73 5.17 -4.98
CA GLU A 277 -13.98 6.60 -5.17
C GLU A 277 -12.81 7.42 -4.64
N PRO A 278 -12.57 8.61 -5.21
CA PRO A 278 -11.54 9.52 -4.72
C PRO A 278 -11.96 10.17 -3.39
N PHE A 279 -11.08 10.10 -2.39
CA PHE A 279 -11.24 10.79 -1.11
C PHE A 279 -10.03 11.66 -0.83
N ALA A 280 -10.25 12.93 -0.51
CA ALA A 280 -9.18 13.83 -0.06
C ALA A 280 -8.88 13.68 1.44
N ASP A 281 -9.74 12.97 2.18
CA ASP A 281 -9.62 12.70 3.62
C ASP A 281 -9.86 11.23 3.93
N VAL A 282 -9.20 10.72 4.96
CA VAL A 282 -9.26 9.30 5.34
C VAL A 282 -10.54 8.94 6.11
N ARG A 283 -11.25 9.90 6.67
CA ARG A 283 -12.42 9.66 7.53
C ARG A 283 -13.52 8.83 6.87
N PRO A 284 -13.92 9.10 5.62
CA PRO A 284 -14.92 8.26 4.94
C PRO A 284 -14.47 6.80 4.77
N LEU A 285 -13.17 6.55 4.62
CA LEU A 285 -12.62 5.19 4.55
C LEU A 285 -12.73 4.48 5.89
N ILE A 286 -12.44 5.18 7.00
CA ILE A 286 -12.60 4.63 8.36
C ILE A 286 -14.07 4.28 8.62
N ASP A 287 -14.98 5.22 8.36
CA ASP A 287 -16.39 5.06 8.70
C ASP A 287 -17.06 3.94 7.89
N SER A 288 -16.66 3.75 6.62
CA SER A 288 -17.23 2.75 5.71
C SER A 288 -16.56 1.36 5.78
N PHE A 289 -15.42 1.22 6.46
CA PHE A 289 -14.68 -0.05 6.49
C PHE A 289 -15.48 -1.15 7.19
N ASP A 290 -15.67 -2.32 6.53
CA ASP A 290 -16.31 -3.47 7.12
C ASP A 290 -15.79 -4.77 6.47
N PHE A 291 -15.46 -5.77 7.27
CA PHE A 291 -15.01 -7.08 6.77
C PHE A 291 -16.04 -7.78 5.90
N ALA A 292 -17.34 -7.56 6.16
CA ALA A 292 -18.42 -8.16 5.39
C ALA A 292 -18.45 -7.71 3.92
N HIS A 293 -17.80 -6.62 3.59
CA HIS A 293 -17.72 -6.13 2.21
C HIS A 293 -16.69 -6.85 1.35
N PHE A 294 -15.74 -7.57 1.96
CA PHE A 294 -14.63 -8.18 1.22
C PHE A 294 -14.98 -9.55 0.64
N GLY A 295 -14.62 -9.73 -0.63
CA GLY A 295 -14.74 -10.99 -1.34
C GLY A 295 -13.60 -11.97 -1.05
N ARG A 296 -13.79 -13.24 -1.50
CA ARG A 296 -12.79 -14.31 -1.38
C ARG A 296 -11.96 -14.49 -2.65
N ALA A 297 -12.36 -13.82 -3.74
CA ALA A 297 -11.64 -13.87 -5.00
C ALA A 297 -10.44 -12.92 -4.98
N PRO A 298 -9.32 -13.28 -5.63
CA PRO A 298 -8.18 -12.38 -5.79
C PRO A 298 -8.60 -11.04 -6.37
N ALA A 299 -8.07 -9.96 -5.80
CA ALA A 299 -8.33 -8.60 -6.25
C ALA A 299 -7.22 -8.14 -7.20
N ARG A 300 -7.62 -7.53 -8.33
CA ARG A 300 -6.67 -7.06 -9.32
C ARG A 300 -6.24 -5.63 -9.01
N PHE A 301 -4.94 -5.44 -8.82
CA PHE A 301 -4.33 -4.11 -8.71
C PHE A 301 -3.99 -3.58 -10.10
N ASP A 302 -4.39 -2.34 -10.38
CA ASP A 302 -4.16 -1.66 -11.66
C ASP A 302 -3.54 -0.27 -11.42
N GLU A 303 -2.35 -0.02 -11.98
CA GLU A 303 -1.65 1.27 -11.85
C GLU A 303 -2.36 2.39 -12.60
N GLY A 304 -3.04 2.08 -13.71
CA GLY A 304 -3.81 3.08 -14.46
C GLY A 304 -5.03 3.56 -13.69
N GLU A 305 -5.70 2.65 -12.96
CA GLU A 305 -6.78 3.02 -12.03
C GLU A 305 -6.27 3.92 -10.90
N LEU A 306 -5.09 3.59 -10.33
CA LEU A 306 -4.45 4.39 -9.29
C LEU A 306 -4.10 5.79 -9.81
N ALA A 307 -3.51 5.90 -11.00
CA ALA A 307 -3.17 7.19 -11.62
C ALA A 307 -4.42 8.04 -11.89
N SER A 308 -5.49 7.42 -12.43
CA SER A 308 -6.77 8.10 -12.64
C SER A 308 -7.39 8.59 -11.34
N LEU A 309 -7.30 7.80 -10.27
CA LEU A 309 -7.78 8.18 -8.95
C LEU A 309 -6.97 9.33 -8.37
N ASN A 310 -5.64 9.31 -8.55
CA ASN A 310 -4.75 10.38 -8.14
C ASN A 310 -5.11 11.71 -8.79
N GLN A 311 -5.31 11.72 -10.11
CA GLN A 311 -5.74 12.91 -10.84
C GLN A 311 -7.01 13.53 -10.23
N LYS A 312 -8.02 12.71 -9.96
CA LYS A 312 -9.27 13.18 -9.34
C LYS A 312 -9.04 13.77 -7.95
N ILE A 313 -8.14 13.16 -7.17
CA ILE A 313 -7.81 13.68 -5.83
C ILE A 313 -7.06 15.01 -5.93
N VAL A 314 -6.07 15.12 -6.83
CA VAL A 314 -5.35 16.39 -7.07
C VAL A 314 -6.35 17.53 -7.40
N HIS A 315 -7.38 17.23 -8.22
CA HIS A 315 -8.41 18.20 -8.56
C HIS A 315 -9.28 18.62 -7.35
N MET A 316 -9.32 17.82 -6.28
CA MET A 316 -10.08 18.12 -5.05
C MET A 316 -9.24 18.85 -3.99
N LEU A 317 -7.89 18.83 -4.09
CA LEU A 317 -7.04 19.39 -3.06
C LEU A 317 -7.20 20.91 -2.93
N PRO A 318 -7.50 21.45 -1.73
CA PRO A 318 -7.50 22.87 -1.51
C PRO A 318 -6.08 23.44 -1.52
N TYR A 319 -5.92 24.72 -1.83
CA TYR A 319 -4.61 25.39 -1.83
C TYR A 319 -3.82 25.17 -0.55
N ALA A 320 -4.47 25.25 0.61
CA ALA A 320 -3.81 25.07 1.90
C ALA A 320 -3.13 23.69 2.06
N ALA A 321 -3.62 22.65 1.39
CA ALA A 321 -3.02 21.31 1.44
C ALA A 321 -1.76 21.18 0.58
N VAL A 322 -1.54 22.08 -0.37
CA VAL A 322 -0.47 22.00 -1.36
C VAL A 322 0.50 23.18 -1.34
N ALA A 323 0.16 24.27 -0.64
CA ALA A 323 0.90 25.54 -0.66
C ALA A 323 2.43 25.37 -0.45
N GLY A 324 2.83 24.51 0.49
CA GLY A 324 4.27 24.24 0.75
C GLY A 324 4.99 23.39 -0.31
N ARG A 325 4.27 22.93 -1.33
CA ARG A 325 4.80 22.13 -2.45
C ARG A 325 4.73 22.86 -3.79
N LEU A 326 4.07 24.02 -3.82
CA LEU A 326 3.92 24.84 -5.02
C LEU A 326 5.12 25.76 -5.22
N PRO A 327 5.39 26.19 -6.46
CA PRO A 327 6.41 27.19 -6.74
C PRO A 327 6.18 28.52 -5.99
N ASP A 328 7.25 29.21 -5.70
CA ASP A 328 7.21 30.54 -5.09
C ASP A 328 6.34 31.49 -5.90
N GLY A 329 5.50 32.25 -5.20
CA GLY A 329 4.58 33.23 -5.80
C GLY A 329 3.31 32.62 -6.42
N MET A 330 3.17 31.31 -6.49
CA MET A 330 1.95 30.65 -6.95
C MET A 330 0.88 30.67 -5.83
N GLY A 331 -0.07 31.58 -5.92
CA GLY A 331 -1.16 31.72 -4.94
C GLY A 331 -2.35 30.83 -5.24
N GLU A 332 -3.38 30.95 -4.38
CA GLU A 332 -4.63 30.15 -4.44
C GLU A 332 -5.35 30.27 -5.78
N ALA A 333 -5.49 31.49 -6.32
CA ALA A 333 -6.14 31.70 -7.61
C ALA A 333 -5.43 30.97 -8.77
N ALA A 334 -4.08 30.92 -8.72
CA ALA A 334 -3.30 30.19 -9.72
C ALA A 334 -3.49 28.66 -9.56
N TRP A 335 -3.47 28.16 -8.33
CA TRP A 335 -3.77 26.75 -8.05
C TRP A 335 -5.14 26.35 -8.56
N ASP A 336 -6.18 27.10 -8.23
CA ASP A 336 -7.56 26.81 -8.62
C ASP A 336 -7.78 26.84 -10.13
N ALA A 337 -7.08 27.73 -10.85
CA ALA A 337 -7.13 27.77 -12.32
C ALA A 337 -6.41 26.59 -13.00
N ILE A 338 -5.31 26.10 -12.40
CA ILE A 338 -4.42 25.11 -13.02
C ILE A 338 -4.77 23.68 -12.61
N ARG A 339 -5.13 23.44 -11.34
CA ARG A 339 -5.34 22.08 -10.77
C ARG A 339 -6.25 21.15 -11.58
N PRO A 340 -7.33 21.62 -12.26
CA PRO A 340 -8.22 20.74 -13.03
C PRO A 340 -7.53 20.05 -14.23
N ASN A 341 -6.30 20.45 -14.55
CA ASN A 341 -5.51 19.90 -15.66
C ASN A 341 -4.28 19.08 -15.20
N LEU A 342 -4.13 18.91 -13.89
CA LEU A 342 -2.96 18.23 -13.33
C LEU A 342 -3.26 16.76 -13.06
N GLU A 343 -2.28 15.89 -13.33
CA GLU A 343 -2.25 14.51 -12.90
C GLU A 343 -1.54 14.38 -11.54
N THR A 344 -0.53 15.25 -11.30
CA THR A 344 0.20 15.34 -10.04
C THR A 344 0.39 16.80 -9.64
N VAL A 345 0.56 17.06 -8.33
CA VAL A 345 0.81 18.42 -7.82
C VAL A 345 2.09 19.02 -8.40
N ALA A 346 3.11 18.19 -8.64
CA ALA A 346 4.39 18.65 -9.19
C ALA A 346 4.27 19.31 -10.57
N GLN A 347 3.31 18.88 -11.40
CA GLN A 347 3.06 19.48 -12.71
C GLN A 347 2.61 20.95 -12.64
N ALA A 348 2.18 21.44 -11.48
CA ALA A 348 1.85 22.85 -11.28
C ALA A 348 3.05 23.77 -11.59
N ALA A 349 4.29 23.31 -11.35
CA ALA A 349 5.51 24.07 -11.64
C ALA A 349 5.68 24.33 -13.15
N ASP A 350 5.29 23.42 -14.01
CA ASP A 350 5.38 23.59 -15.47
C ASP A 350 4.40 24.65 -15.96
N TRP A 351 3.16 24.61 -15.47
CA TRP A 351 2.17 25.61 -15.78
C TRP A 351 2.49 26.98 -15.20
N TRP A 352 3.04 27.02 -13.96
CA TRP A 352 3.47 28.27 -13.36
C TRP A 352 4.62 28.95 -14.12
N ARG A 353 5.56 28.15 -14.65
CA ARG A 353 6.62 28.64 -15.54
C ARG A 353 6.03 29.23 -16.82
N ILE A 354 4.98 28.60 -17.40
CA ILE A 354 4.26 29.16 -18.54
C ILE A 354 3.61 30.48 -18.20
N VAL A 355 3.01 30.62 -17.01
CA VAL A 355 2.40 31.89 -16.56
C VAL A 355 3.42 32.99 -16.40
N THR A 356 4.53 32.72 -15.69
CA THR A 356 5.53 33.74 -15.33
C THR A 356 6.59 33.99 -16.40
N GLY A 357 6.76 33.03 -17.36
CA GLY A 357 7.76 33.09 -18.43
C GLY A 357 9.19 32.99 -17.97
N PRO A 358 10.16 32.90 -18.88
CA PRO A 358 9.98 32.75 -20.31
C PRO A 358 9.45 31.36 -20.70
N PHE A 359 8.81 31.25 -21.84
CA PHE A 359 8.35 29.97 -22.42
C PHE A 359 8.59 29.97 -23.94
N ASP A 360 8.73 28.76 -24.51
CA ASP A 360 8.87 28.58 -25.94
C ASP A 360 7.50 28.42 -26.57
N ALA A 361 7.14 29.35 -27.45
CA ALA A 361 5.94 29.21 -28.27
C ALA A 361 6.33 28.89 -29.72
N PRO A 362 5.58 27.99 -30.38
CA PRO A 362 5.82 27.66 -31.79
C PRO A 362 5.58 28.91 -32.65
N GLU A 363 6.31 28.99 -33.78
CA GLU A 363 6.02 30.02 -34.78
C GLU A 363 4.58 29.89 -35.26
N PRO A 364 3.84 31.00 -35.37
CA PRO A 364 2.46 30.96 -35.88
C PRO A 364 2.45 30.60 -37.37
N ALA A 365 1.39 29.91 -37.78
CA ALA A 365 1.11 29.72 -39.18
C ALA A 365 0.95 31.08 -39.89
N ALA A 366 1.35 31.17 -41.14
CA ALA A 366 1.26 32.44 -41.90
C ALA A 366 -0.15 33.05 -41.91
N GLU A 367 -1.15 32.18 -41.93
CA GLU A 367 -2.58 32.54 -41.88
C GLU A 367 -3.07 33.07 -40.54
N ASP A 368 -2.28 32.87 -39.47
CA ASP A 368 -2.64 33.30 -38.11
C ASP A 368 -1.98 34.63 -37.72
N ARG A 369 -1.01 35.15 -38.49
CA ARG A 369 -0.30 36.38 -38.12
C ARG A 369 -1.21 37.59 -38.04
N ASP A 370 -2.04 37.83 -39.07
CA ASP A 370 -3.01 38.95 -39.08
C ASP A 370 -4.00 38.82 -37.93
N PHE A 371 -4.42 37.58 -37.64
CA PHE A 371 -5.32 37.29 -36.53
C PHE A 371 -4.67 37.62 -35.14
N LEU A 372 -3.40 37.25 -34.95
CA LEU A 372 -2.68 37.56 -33.70
C LEU A 372 -2.38 39.06 -33.59
N SER A 373 -2.11 39.76 -34.71
CA SER A 373 -1.99 41.23 -34.74
C SER A 373 -3.30 41.92 -34.31
N ALA A 374 -4.45 41.44 -34.80
CA ALA A 374 -5.75 41.93 -34.34
C ALA A 374 -6.00 41.62 -32.86
N ALA A 375 -5.60 40.42 -32.38
CA ALA A 375 -5.73 40.08 -30.95
C ALA A 375 -4.89 40.97 -30.05
N HIS A 376 -3.65 41.28 -30.45
CA HIS A 376 -2.80 42.24 -29.73
C HIS A 376 -3.47 43.62 -29.63
N ARG A 377 -3.91 44.16 -30.76
CA ARG A 377 -4.55 45.49 -30.79
C ARG A 377 -5.84 45.54 -29.94
N LEU A 378 -6.71 44.55 -30.06
CA LEU A 378 -7.96 44.51 -29.30
C LEU A 378 -7.74 44.34 -27.81
N LEU A 379 -6.76 43.48 -27.41
CA LEU A 379 -6.46 43.25 -26.01
C LEU A 379 -5.94 44.52 -25.29
N ALA A 380 -5.27 45.43 -26.00
CA ALA A 380 -4.75 46.67 -25.46
C ALA A 380 -5.87 47.54 -24.81
N ASP A 381 -7.08 47.54 -25.36
CA ASP A 381 -8.21 48.32 -24.91
C ASP A 381 -9.13 47.58 -23.92
N ILE A 382 -8.92 46.25 -23.72
CA ILE A 382 -9.77 45.44 -22.83
C ILE A 382 -9.28 45.59 -21.39
N PRO A 383 -10.21 45.88 -20.43
CA PRO A 383 -9.88 45.82 -19.01
C PRO A 383 -9.64 44.40 -18.53
N PHE A 384 -8.72 44.22 -17.56
CA PHE A 384 -8.47 42.95 -16.89
C PHE A 384 -9.23 42.95 -15.57
N ASP A 385 -10.48 42.55 -15.63
CA ASP A 385 -11.44 42.52 -14.52
C ASP A 385 -12.09 41.11 -14.30
N GLY A 386 -11.54 40.10 -14.93
CA GLY A 386 -12.04 38.72 -14.93
C GLY A 386 -12.90 38.34 -16.15
N GLY A 387 -13.19 39.33 -17.03
CA GLY A 387 -13.94 39.11 -18.28
C GLY A 387 -13.10 39.21 -19.56
N GLU A 388 -11.81 39.46 -19.45
CA GLU A 388 -10.91 39.79 -20.56
C GLU A 388 -10.86 38.73 -21.65
N TRP A 389 -10.86 37.44 -21.33
CA TRP A 389 -10.84 36.35 -22.32
C TRP A 389 -12.10 36.35 -23.17
N ARG A 390 -13.26 36.51 -22.55
CA ARG A 390 -14.55 36.56 -23.24
C ARG A 390 -14.62 37.80 -24.14
N ALA A 391 -14.26 38.97 -23.58
CA ALA A 391 -14.26 40.22 -24.33
C ALA A 391 -13.34 40.13 -25.57
N LEU A 392 -12.12 39.63 -25.42
CA LEU A 392 -11.20 39.44 -26.52
C LEU A 392 -11.75 38.48 -27.59
N THR A 393 -12.24 37.31 -27.18
CA THR A 393 -12.73 36.31 -28.13
C THR A 393 -14.00 36.75 -28.84
N ASP A 394 -14.89 37.51 -28.21
CA ASP A 394 -16.09 38.06 -28.84
C ASP A 394 -15.76 39.19 -29.83
N ALA A 395 -14.80 40.06 -29.49
CA ALA A 395 -14.31 41.09 -30.41
C ALA A 395 -13.63 40.47 -31.63
N LEU A 396 -12.81 39.47 -31.46
CA LEU A 396 -12.15 38.72 -32.56
C LEU A 396 -13.16 37.99 -33.46
N LYS A 397 -14.20 37.38 -32.89
CA LYS A 397 -15.29 36.79 -33.68
C LYS A 397 -16.00 37.82 -34.57
N ALA A 398 -16.27 39.00 -33.99
CA ALA A 398 -16.96 40.08 -34.70
C ALA A 398 -16.13 40.66 -35.83
N GLU A 399 -14.82 40.87 -35.60
CA GLU A 399 -13.93 41.50 -36.55
C GLU A 399 -13.39 40.49 -37.61
N MET A 400 -12.95 39.30 -37.20
CA MET A 400 -12.25 38.33 -38.05
C MET A 400 -13.12 37.17 -38.52
N GLY A 401 -14.32 37.02 -38.00
CA GLY A 401 -15.28 35.96 -38.33
C GLY A 401 -14.85 34.53 -37.93
N ARG A 402 -13.72 34.35 -37.24
CA ARG A 402 -13.19 33.02 -36.84
C ARG A 402 -14.06 32.45 -35.68
N LYS A 403 -14.19 31.11 -35.66
CA LYS A 403 -14.96 30.37 -34.62
C LYS A 403 -14.27 29.06 -34.26
N GLY A 404 -14.63 28.50 -33.11
CA GLY A 404 -14.16 27.19 -32.68
C GLY A 404 -12.63 27.08 -32.63
N LYS A 405 -12.08 25.99 -33.15
CA LYS A 405 -10.63 25.72 -33.11
C LYS A 405 -9.79 26.80 -33.77
N ALA A 406 -10.26 27.37 -34.89
CA ALA A 406 -9.58 28.44 -35.63
C ALA A 406 -9.50 29.77 -34.86
N LEU A 407 -10.35 29.98 -33.87
CA LEU A 407 -10.31 31.13 -32.97
C LEU A 407 -9.41 30.84 -31.75
N PHE A 408 -9.64 29.71 -31.07
CA PHE A 408 -9.06 29.47 -29.75
C PHE A 408 -7.63 28.91 -29.79
N LEU A 409 -7.30 28.07 -30.76
CA LEU A 409 -5.99 27.39 -30.80
C LEU A 409 -4.82 28.35 -31.09
N PRO A 410 -4.90 29.29 -32.06
CA PRO A 410 -3.83 30.25 -32.27
C PRO A 410 -3.56 31.14 -31.04
N LEU A 411 -4.62 31.60 -30.38
CA LEU A 411 -4.49 32.38 -29.11
C LEU A 411 -3.83 31.59 -28.04
N ARG A 412 -4.28 30.36 -27.81
CA ARG A 412 -3.67 29.48 -26.81
C ARG A 412 -2.19 29.25 -27.08
N ARG A 413 -1.81 28.91 -28.31
CA ARG A 413 -0.43 28.71 -28.71
C ARG A 413 0.43 29.97 -28.51
N ALA A 414 -0.07 31.12 -28.90
CA ALA A 414 0.63 32.38 -28.73
C ALA A 414 0.82 32.77 -27.27
N LEU A 415 -0.16 32.50 -26.41
CA LEU A 415 -0.13 32.88 -25.01
C LEU A 415 0.54 31.83 -24.10
N THR A 416 0.53 30.55 -24.46
CA THR A 416 1.00 29.47 -23.58
C THR A 416 2.02 28.52 -24.22
N GLY A 417 2.20 28.57 -25.52
CA GLY A 417 3.02 27.58 -26.27
C GLY A 417 2.37 26.20 -26.42
N MET A 418 1.17 26.00 -25.89
CA MET A 418 0.53 24.68 -25.77
C MET A 418 -0.73 24.56 -26.61
N ASP A 419 -1.04 23.34 -27.07
CA ASP A 419 -2.27 23.05 -27.80
C ASP A 419 -3.46 22.77 -26.89
N HIS A 420 -3.19 22.34 -25.67
CA HIS A 420 -4.17 21.99 -24.64
C HIS A 420 -3.67 22.42 -23.26
N GLY A 421 -4.54 22.40 -22.26
CA GLY A 421 -4.19 22.78 -20.89
C GLY A 421 -5.33 23.47 -20.16
N PRO A 422 -5.03 24.21 -19.07
CA PRO A 422 -6.00 24.90 -18.25
C PRO A 422 -6.89 25.86 -19.05
N ASP A 423 -8.04 26.21 -18.49
CA ASP A 423 -8.94 27.17 -19.10
C ASP A 423 -8.27 28.51 -19.38
N MET A 424 -8.47 29.03 -20.61
CA MET A 424 -7.77 30.24 -21.03
C MET A 424 -8.25 31.50 -20.35
N ALA A 425 -9.47 31.53 -19.80
CA ALA A 425 -9.93 32.68 -19.02
C ALA A 425 -9.06 32.83 -17.75
N GLY A 426 -8.88 31.74 -16.99
CA GLY A 426 -7.98 31.72 -15.82
C GLY A 426 -6.53 31.96 -16.21
N MET A 427 -6.05 31.37 -17.30
CA MET A 427 -4.67 31.54 -17.77
C MET A 427 -4.34 32.96 -18.19
N LEU A 428 -5.23 33.64 -18.92
CA LEU A 428 -5.01 35.02 -19.38
C LEU A 428 -4.95 35.97 -18.17
N SER A 429 -5.85 35.82 -17.21
CA SER A 429 -5.85 36.59 -15.96
C SER A 429 -4.54 36.41 -15.19
N LEU A 430 -4.03 35.18 -15.09
CA LEU A 430 -2.75 34.87 -14.40
C LEU A 430 -1.52 35.42 -15.14
N ILE A 431 -1.49 35.34 -16.46
CA ILE A 431 -0.42 35.90 -17.31
C ILE A 431 -0.38 37.41 -17.16
N GLY A 432 -1.54 38.05 -17.05
CA GLY A 432 -1.65 39.50 -16.93
C GLY A 432 -1.51 40.24 -18.27
N LYS A 433 -1.98 41.49 -18.31
CA LYS A 433 -2.13 42.28 -19.53
C LYS A 433 -0.81 42.51 -20.25
N ASP A 434 0.21 42.99 -19.52
CA ASP A 434 1.48 43.38 -20.12
C ASP A 434 2.22 42.19 -20.74
N ALA A 435 2.26 41.07 -20.02
CA ALA A 435 2.86 39.85 -20.52
C ALA A 435 2.09 39.26 -21.72
N ALA A 436 0.77 39.30 -21.68
CA ALA A 436 -0.07 38.81 -22.79
C ALA A 436 0.13 39.66 -24.06
N LEU A 437 0.18 40.98 -23.93
CA LEU A 437 0.49 41.88 -25.05
C LEU A 437 1.89 41.61 -25.60
N ALA A 438 2.90 41.48 -24.75
CA ALA A 438 4.26 41.14 -25.18
C ALA A 438 4.31 39.79 -25.97
N ARG A 439 3.59 38.78 -25.50
CA ARG A 439 3.52 37.46 -26.15
C ARG A 439 2.83 37.53 -27.52
N LEU A 440 1.74 38.30 -27.63
CA LEU A 440 1.04 38.48 -28.91
C LEU A 440 1.86 39.31 -29.90
N SER A 441 2.53 40.40 -29.46
CA SER A 441 3.34 41.25 -30.32
C SER A 441 4.56 40.51 -30.92
N SER A 442 5.15 39.61 -30.18
CA SER A 442 6.26 38.78 -30.66
C SER A 442 5.87 37.74 -31.73
N ARG A 443 4.57 37.58 -32.01
CA ARG A 443 3.98 36.60 -32.90
C ARG A 443 3.13 37.20 -34.04
N ALA A 444 2.93 38.52 -33.96
CA ALA A 444 2.16 39.29 -34.96
C ALA A 444 2.89 39.53 -36.28
#